data_6c5485d9f3488413ee92ed26b783ed92
#
_entry.id   6c5485d9f3488413ee92ed26b783ed92
#
_cell.length_a   1.000
_cell.length_b   1.000
_cell.length_c   1.000
_cell.angle_alpha   90.00
_cell.angle_beta   90.00
_cell.angle_gamma   90.00
#
_symmetry.space_group_name_H-M   'P 1'
#
loop_
_entity.id
_entity.type
_entity.pdbx_description
1 polymer ?
#
loop_
_entity_poly.entity_id
_entity_poly.type
_entity_poly.pdbx_seq_one_letter_code
_entity_poly.pdbx_strand_id
1 'polypeptide(L)'
;MSISFYVMNKKKFLGYEPVLNVETALSLLDKELNIYGTDGIDINELLLSPLSKYPCLLVGTEDESARGFELAYDNKNKVYAVRVFTPSSREDWLLALEYIKALAKKMGTEIVNERGETFTVDNIEKFDYEPDILYGIKVITENIKSGESSNYIIFGTTRPVSFDEKMIDQINNSDSPIDTFSRIVRDIQNLDAYSANQQFYQNREDGKIMGAYTITESVRTIIPYKPSVEFHNSDIVKNDDIAYWNMTFVVINGDENDRNSYQPVGRIAYDDFIKKLPKEKYKFIDASYIMVEPLTKEEISDFLK
;
A
#
# COMPACT_ATOMS: atom_id res chain seq x y z
N MET A 1 8.66 -11.14 3.17
CA MET A 1 9.41 -11.93 2.17
C MET A 1 9.32 -11.23 0.83
N SER A 2 10.25 -11.49 -0.08
CA SER A 2 10.35 -10.83 -1.39
C SER A 2 11.39 -11.54 -2.24
N ILE A 3 11.40 -11.26 -3.55
CA ILE A 3 12.46 -11.64 -4.48
C ILE A 3 13.03 -10.37 -5.11
N SER A 4 14.36 -10.26 -5.11
CA SER A 4 15.08 -9.11 -5.65
C SER A 4 15.88 -9.48 -6.90
N PHE A 5 15.80 -8.61 -7.91
CA PHE A 5 16.59 -8.70 -9.14
C PHE A 5 17.52 -7.50 -9.23
N TYR A 6 18.71 -7.73 -9.69
CA TYR A 6 19.79 -6.74 -9.76
C TYR A 6 20.25 -6.57 -11.20
N VAL A 7 20.32 -5.32 -11.65
CA VAL A 7 20.83 -4.93 -12.97
C VAL A 7 22.02 -4.00 -12.76
N MET A 8 23.18 -4.40 -13.20
CA MET A 8 24.40 -3.58 -13.07
C MET A 8 24.26 -2.27 -13.84
N ASN A 9 24.66 -1.15 -13.22
CA ASN A 9 24.72 0.11 -13.94
C ASN A 9 25.76 0.03 -15.09
N LYS A 10 25.49 0.71 -16.18
CA LYS A 10 26.32 0.67 -17.39
C LYS A 10 27.73 1.18 -17.11
N LYS A 11 28.73 0.37 -17.43
CA LYS A 11 30.16 0.74 -17.32
C LYS A 11 30.55 1.67 -18.44
N LYS A 12 31.41 2.65 -18.11
CA LYS A 12 32.16 3.49 -19.02
C LYS A 12 33.64 3.12 -18.98
N PHE A 13 34.43 3.76 -19.84
CA PHE A 13 35.89 3.60 -19.80
C PHE A 13 36.48 3.97 -18.43
N LEU A 14 35.94 5.02 -17.79
CA LEU A 14 36.24 5.40 -16.41
C LEU A 14 34.93 5.45 -15.61
N GLY A 15 34.71 4.42 -14.77
CA GLY A 15 33.57 4.36 -13.86
C GLY A 15 32.26 3.85 -14.47
N TYR A 16 31.16 4.46 -14.09
CA TYR A 16 29.80 4.07 -14.48
C TYR A 16 29.04 5.26 -15.08
N GLU A 17 27.96 4.99 -15.80
CA GLU A 17 27.00 6.03 -16.18
C GLU A 17 26.41 6.70 -14.93
N PRO A 18 25.98 7.97 -15.02
CA PRO A 18 25.20 8.60 -13.98
C PRO A 18 23.97 7.72 -13.62
N VAL A 19 23.60 7.72 -12.34
CA VAL A 19 22.39 7.06 -11.91
C VAL A 19 21.19 7.73 -12.58
N LEU A 20 20.26 6.94 -13.08
CA LEU A 20 19.03 7.47 -13.66
C LEU A 20 18.31 8.35 -12.65
N ASN A 21 17.79 9.50 -13.10
CA ASN A 21 16.78 10.22 -12.32
C ASN A 21 15.46 9.44 -12.35
N VAL A 22 14.59 9.77 -11.41
CA VAL A 22 13.33 9.06 -11.21
C VAL A 22 12.47 9.10 -12.47
N GLU A 23 12.31 10.26 -13.10
CA GLU A 23 11.53 10.43 -14.33
C GLU A 23 12.02 9.51 -15.46
N THR A 24 13.35 9.48 -15.71
CA THR A 24 13.94 8.59 -16.71
C THR A 24 13.74 7.11 -16.36
N ALA A 25 13.80 6.77 -15.06
CA ALA A 25 13.57 5.40 -14.63
C ALA A 25 12.12 4.96 -14.83
N LEU A 26 11.14 5.85 -14.57
CA LEU A 26 9.74 5.56 -14.81
C LEU A 26 9.38 5.49 -16.31
N SER A 27 10.09 6.23 -17.16
CA SER A 27 9.88 6.23 -18.62
C SER A 27 10.51 5.07 -19.38
N LEU A 28 11.02 4.04 -18.69
CA LEU A 28 11.61 2.86 -19.34
C LEU A 28 10.57 1.97 -20.03
N LEU A 29 9.33 2.01 -19.60
CA LEU A 29 8.19 1.34 -20.22
C LEU A 29 7.34 2.33 -21.02
N ASP A 30 6.68 1.84 -22.05
CA ASP A 30 5.67 2.58 -22.82
C ASP A 30 4.30 2.46 -22.13
N LYS A 31 4.27 2.74 -20.83
CA LYS A 31 3.07 2.82 -19.99
C LYS A 31 3.34 3.75 -18.81
N GLU A 32 2.29 4.34 -18.27
CA GLU A 32 2.39 5.24 -17.13
C GLU A 32 2.67 4.46 -15.86
N LEU A 33 3.83 4.75 -15.25
CA LEU A 33 4.21 4.22 -13.95
C LEU A 33 4.02 5.28 -12.87
N ASN A 34 3.34 4.93 -11.80
CA ASN A 34 3.11 5.77 -10.64
C ASN A 34 4.05 5.41 -9.48
N ILE A 35 4.37 6.41 -8.66
CA ILE A 35 5.08 6.24 -7.40
C ILE A 35 4.06 6.38 -6.27
N TYR A 36 4.07 5.44 -5.35
CA TYR A 36 3.17 5.42 -4.19
C TYR A 36 3.91 5.80 -2.91
N GLY A 37 3.16 6.29 -1.90
CA GLY A 37 3.73 6.66 -0.60
C GLY A 37 4.59 7.93 -0.65
N THR A 38 4.21 8.91 -1.49
CA THR A 38 4.94 10.18 -1.67
C THR A 38 4.32 11.35 -0.90
N ASP A 39 3.52 11.07 0.11
CA ASP A 39 2.84 12.10 0.91
C ASP A 39 3.84 13.09 1.50
N GLY A 40 3.63 14.39 1.20
CA GLY A 40 4.50 15.47 1.66
C GLY A 40 5.82 15.65 0.89
N ILE A 41 6.05 14.88 -0.18
CA ILE A 41 7.22 15.03 -1.05
C ILE A 41 6.85 15.93 -2.25
N ASP A 42 7.74 16.87 -2.60
CA ASP A 42 7.61 17.63 -3.85
C ASP A 42 7.88 16.68 -5.04
N ILE A 43 6.84 16.36 -5.78
CA ILE A 43 6.89 15.44 -6.92
C ILE A 43 7.85 15.93 -8.01
N ASN A 44 7.94 17.22 -8.27
CA ASN A 44 8.85 17.76 -9.28
C ASN A 44 10.32 17.57 -8.86
N GLU A 45 10.63 17.82 -7.56
CA GLU A 45 11.95 17.57 -7.04
C GLU A 45 12.28 16.06 -7.06
N LEU A 46 11.31 15.21 -6.71
CA LEU A 46 11.46 13.75 -6.74
C LEU A 46 11.81 13.27 -8.15
N LEU A 47 11.04 13.65 -9.17
CA LEU A 47 11.23 13.22 -10.55
C LEU A 47 12.60 13.59 -11.11
N LEU A 48 13.08 14.79 -10.81
CA LEU A 48 14.40 15.28 -11.26
C LEU A 48 15.58 14.71 -10.47
N SER A 49 15.34 14.13 -9.31
CA SER A 49 16.40 13.58 -8.44
C SER A 49 16.88 12.21 -8.92
N PRO A 50 18.18 11.88 -8.73
CA PRO A 50 18.67 10.55 -9.02
C PRO A 50 18.07 9.52 -8.06
N LEU A 51 17.78 8.30 -8.54
CA LEU A 51 17.24 7.19 -7.73
C LEU A 51 18.07 6.93 -6.46
N SER A 52 19.38 7.16 -6.52
CA SER A 52 20.30 6.97 -5.38
C SER A 52 20.07 7.93 -4.20
N LYS A 53 19.20 8.93 -4.36
CA LYS A 53 18.80 9.85 -3.28
C LYS A 53 17.81 9.22 -2.33
N TYR A 54 17.07 8.21 -2.78
CA TYR A 54 15.99 7.55 -2.05
C TYR A 54 16.39 6.12 -1.68
N PRO A 55 15.96 5.60 -0.51
CA PRO A 55 16.19 4.21 -0.13
C PRO A 55 15.57 3.23 -1.12
N CYS A 56 14.31 3.48 -1.48
CA CYS A 56 13.55 2.80 -2.53
C CYS A 56 12.35 3.66 -2.92
N LEU A 57 11.75 3.35 -4.05
CA LEU A 57 10.47 3.89 -4.51
C LEU A 57 9.51 2.74 -4.75
N LEU A 58 8.29 2.82 -4.26
CA LEU A 58 7.23 1.87 -4.57
C LEU A 58 6.59 2.29 -5.90
N VAL A 59 6.70 1.42 -6.90
CA VAL A 59 6.30 1.68 -8.29
C VAL A 59 5.21 0.71 -8.71
N GLY A 60 4.24 1.19 -9.45
CA GLY A 60 3.17 0.37 -10.03
C GLY A 60 2.41 1.14 -11.10
N THR A 61 1.32 0.55 -11.59
CA THR A 61 0.36 1.18 -12.51
C THR A 61 -0.96 1.41 -11.80
N GLU A 62 -1.67 2.47 -12.16
CA GLU A 62 -3.03 2.71 -11.70
C GLU A 62 -3.94 1.58 -12.18
N ASP A 63 -4.94 1.21 -11.39
CA ASP A 63 -5.94 0.18 -11.65
C ASP A 63 -5.43 -1.28 -11.79
N GLU A 64 -4.14 -1.51 -12.03
CA GLU A 64 -3.61 -2.86 -12.23
C GLU A 64 -2.78 -3.35 -11.04
N SER A 65 -1.97 -2.47 -10.44
CA SER A 65 -1.06 -2.86 -9.36
C SER A 65 -1.80 -3.04 -8.04
N ALA A 66 -1.52 -4.17 -7.40
CA ALA A 66 -2.00 -4.47 -6.05
C ALA A 66 -0.96 -4.09 -4.99
N ARG A 67 0.30 -4.44 -5.20
CA ARG A 67 1.42 -4.17 -4.32
C ARG A 67 2.58 -3.46 -5.02
N GLY A 68 2.59 -3.46 -6.36
CA GLY A 68 3.68 -2.92 -7.15
C GLY A 68 5.01 -3.64 -6.90
N PHE A 69 6.10 -2.95 -7.17
CA PHE A 69 7.46 -3.39 -6.87
C PHE A 69 8.29 -2.22 -6.32
N GLU A 70 9.30 -2.53 -5.54
CA GLU A 70 10.27 -1.53 -5.09
C GLU A 70 11.39 -1.38 -6.11
N LEU A 71 11.73 -0.13 -6.42
CA LEU A 71 12.87 0.26 -7.25
C LEU A 71 13.88 1.03 -6.40
N ALA A 72 15.13 0.57 -6.40
CA ALA A 72 16.22 1.19 -5.64
C ALA A 72 17.52 1.22 -6.44
N TYR A 73 18.48 2.02 -5.98
CA TYR A 73 19.85 2.00 -6.49
C TYR A 73 20.85 1.80 -5.36
N ASP A 74 21.60 0.71 -5.42
CA ASP A 74 22.69 0.45 -4.47
C ASP A 74 23.97 1.15 -4.94
N ASN A 75 24.33 2.22 -4.25
CA ASN A 75 25.52 3.00 -4.51
C ASN A 75 26.83 2.23 -4.30
N LYS A 76 26.85 1.24 -3.40
CA LYS A 76 28.03 0.45 -3.08
C LYS A 76 28.34 -0.54 -4.22
N ASN A 77 27.32 -1.28 -4.64
CA ASN A 77 27.44 -2.33 -5.64
C ASN A 77 27.23 -1.82 -7.07
N LYS A 78 26.77 -0.57 -7.23
CA LYS A 78 26.47 0.06 -8.53
C LYS A 78 25.41 -0.70 -9.31
N VAL A 79 24.36 -1.16 -8.63
CA VAL A 79 23.25 -1.91 -9.22
C VAL A 79 21.91 -1.20 -8.97
N TYR A 80 21.03 -1.33 -9.94
CA TYR A 80 19.60 -1.10 -9.75
C TYR A 80 18.99 -2.37 -9.16
N ALA A 81 18.18 -2.25 -8.16
CA ALA A 81 17.46 -3.34 -7.53
C ALA A 81 15.96 -3.18 -7.78
N VAL A 82 15.33 -4.23 -8.29
CA VAL A 82 13.88 -4.36 -8.41
C VAL A 82 13.45 -5.48 -7.47
N ARG A 83 12.61 -5.16 -6.49
CA ARG A 83 12.17 -6.09 -5.45
C ARG A 83 10.67 -6.29 -5.54
N VAL A 84 10.25 -7.55 -5.73
CA VAL A 84 8.83 -7.95 -5.76
C VAL A 84 8.47 -8.60 -4.43
N PHE A 85 7.37 -8.20 -3.84
CA PHE A 85 6.90 -8.72 -2.56
C PHE A 85 6.33 -10.14 -2.67
N THR A 86 6.44 -10.94 -1.61
CA THR A 86 5.85 -12.28 -1.52
C THR A 86 4.73 -12.33 -0.47
N PRO A 87 3.47 -12.65 -0.84
CA PRO A 87 2.99 -12.75 -2.21
C PRO A 87 2.78 -11.38 -2.86
N SER A 88 2.89 -11.29 -4.18
CA SER A 88 2.40 -10.18 -4.99
C SER A 88 1.36 -10.68 -5.98
N SER A 89 0.61 -9.77 -6.63
CA SER A 89 -0.34 -10.18 -7.66
C SER A 89 0.36 -10.67 -8.92
N ARG A 90 -0.36 -11.40 -9.78
CA ARG A 90 0.14 -11.78 -11.11
C ARG A 90 0.53 -10.54 -11.92
N GLU A 91 -0.30 -9.51 -11.88
CA GLU A 91 -0.10 -8.25 -12.60
C GLU A 91 1.16 -7.53 -12.13
N ASP A 92 1.40 -7.45 -10.82
CA ASP A 92 2.64 -6.87 -10.26
C ASP A 92 3.88 -7.63 -10.73
N TRP A 93 3.83 -8.97 -10.77
CA TRP A 93 4.93 -9.78 -11.27
C TRP A 93 5.21 -9.54 -12.76
N LEU A 94 4.17 -9.52 -13.58
CA LEU A 94 4.31 -9.27 -15.02
C LEU A 94 4.88 -7.87 -15.27
N LEU A 95 4.39 -6.86 -14.56
CA LEU A 95 4.91 -5.49 -14.63
C LEU A 95 6.39 -5.41 -14.20
N ALA A 96 6.75 -6.04 -13.09
CA ALA A 96 8.12 -6.05 -12.61
C ALA A 96 9.08 -6.73 -13.59
N LEU A 97 8.72 -7.88 -14.16
CA LEU A 97 9.55 -8.59 -15.14
C LEU A 97 9.73 -7.78 -16.43
N GLU A 98 8.66 -7.13 -16.91
CA GLU A 98 8.74 -6.21 -18.05
C GLU A 98 9.67 -5.03 -17.75
N TYR A 99 9.57 -4.45 -16.56
CA TYR A 99 10.43 -3.36 -16.10
C TYR A 99 11.90 -3.79 -16.00
N ILE A 100 12.18 -4.94 -15.38
CA ILE A 100 13.53 -5.51 -15.26
C ILE A 100 14.16 -5.71 -16.64
N LYS A 101 13.39 -6.24 -17.60
CA LYS A 101 13.82 -6.41 -18.99
C LYS A 101 14.21 -5.07 -19.64
N ALA A 102 13.35 -4.06 -19.51
CA ALA A 102 13.60 -2.73 -20.06
C ALA A 102 14.83 -2.07 -19.44
N LEU A 103 14.97 -2.18 -18.13
CA LEU A 103 16.12 -1.68 -17.37
C LEU A 103 17.43 -2.38 -17.81
N ALA A 104 17.44 -3.70 -17.91
CA ALA A 104 18.59 -4.46 -18.37
C ALA A 104 18.99 -4.11 -19.82
N LYS A 105 18.01 -3.93 -20.70
CA LYS A 105 18.22 -3.46 -22.07
C LYS A 105 18.84 -2.06 -22.09
N LYS A 106 18.37 -1.14 -21.25
CA LYS A 106 18.92 0.23 -21.11
C LYS A 106 20.36 0.22 -20.63
N MET A 107 20.68 -0.64 -19.65
CA MET A 107 22.03 -0.76 -19.07
C MET A 107 22.96 -1.59 -19.95
N GLY A 108 22.45 -2.45 -20.81
CA GLY A 108 23.25 -3.38 -21.65
C GLY A 108 23.95 -4.44 -20.81
N THR A 109 23.29 -4.93 -19.73
CA THR A 109 23.87 -5.89 -18.77
C THR A 109 22.90 -7.03 -18.50
N GLU A 110 23.42 -8.12 -17.96
CA GLU A 110 22.64 -9.25 -17.50
C GLU A 110 21.86 -8.89 -16.21
N ILE A 111 20.86 -9.70 -15.90
CA ILE A 111 20.03 -9.63 -14.71
C ILE A 111 20.47 -10.76 -13.78
N VAL A 112 20.67 -10.46 -12.49
CA VAL A 112 20.99 -11.48 -11.47
C VAL A 112 19.96 -11.37 -10.36
N ASN A 113 19.33 -12.47 -9.96
CA ASN A 113 18.45 -12.43 -8.79
C ASN A 113 19.23 -12.68 -7.48
N GLU A 114 18.55 -12.51 -6.35
CA GLU A 114 19.15 -12.73 -5.02
C GLU A 114 19.63 -14.17 -4.76
N ARG A 115 19.16 -15.15 -5.56
CA ARG A 115 19.59 -16.56 -5.50
C ARG A 115 20.83 -16.82 -6.34
N GLY A 116 21.35 -15.80 -7.05
CA GLY A 116 22.50 -15.92 -7.95
C GLY A 116 22.18 -16.50 -9.33
N GLU A 117 20.90 -16.62 -9.67
CA GLU A 117 20.47 -17.02 -11.02
C GLU A 117 20.63 -15.85 -11.98
N THR A 118 21.15 -16.13 -13.18
CA THR A 118 21.40 -15.11 -14.20
C THR A 118 20.40 -15.22 -15.34
N PHE A 119 19.88 -14.07 -15.75
CA PHE A 119 18.92 -13.95 -16.85
C PHE A 119 19.41 -12.90 -17.86
N THR A 120 18.90 -13.02 -19.08
CA THR A 120 19.07 -12.04 -20.15
C THR A 120 17.75 -11.35 -20.47
N VAL A 121 17.81 -10.31 -21.28
CA VAL A 121 16.61 -9.64 -21.80
C VAL A 121 15.66 -10.55 -22.59
N ASP A 122 16.18 -11.69 -23.11
CA ASP A 122 15.41 -12.62 -23.92
C ASP A 122 14.70 -13.71 -23.11
N ASN A 123 15.09 -13.90 -21.84
CA ASN A 123 14.55 -15.00 -21.04
C ASN A 123 13.98 -14.58 -19.68
N ILE A 124 14.17 -13.35 -19.21
CA ILE A 124 13.66 -12.91 -17.91
C ILE A 124 12.13 -13.01 -17.80
N GLU A 125 11.38 -12.76 -18.87
CA GLU A 125 9.93 -12.89 -18.90
C GLU A 125 9.43 -14.34 -18.75
N LYS A 126 10.34 -15.33 -18.83
CA LYS A 126 10.05 -16.74 -18.57
C LYS A 126 10.33 -17.13 -17.13
N PHE A 127 10.69 -16.18 -16.27
CA PHE A 127 10.85 -16.44 -14.85
C PHE A 127 9.55 -16.97 -14.27
N ASP A 128 9.62 -18.13 -13.62
CA ASP A 128 8.47 -18.78 -13.00
C ASP A 128 8.21 -18.15 -11.62
N TYR A 129 7.29 -17.21 -11.58
CA TYR A 129 6.90 -16.47 -10.37
C TYR A 129 5.74 -17.12 -9.62
N GLU A 130 5.00 -18.06 -10.22
CA GLU A 130 3.83 -18.68 -9.59
C GLU A 130 4.16 -19.38 -8.27
N PRO A 131 5.30 -20.11 -8.15
CA PRO A 131 5.72 -20.70 -6.88
C PRO A 131 5.90 -19.67 -5.76
N ASP A 132 6.33 -18.44 -6.06
CA ASP A 132 6.47 -17.37 -5.08
C ASP A 132 5.12 -16.90 -4.57
N ILE A 133 4.15 -16.70 -5.45
CA ILE A 133 2.78 -16.32 -5.07
C ILE A 133 2.16 -17.42 -4.19
N LEU A 134 2.23 -18.68 -4.64
CA LEU A 134 1.69 -19.83 -3.89
C LEU A 134 2.35 -20.00 -2.52
N TYR A 135 3.67 -19.80 -2.46
CA TYR A 135 4.39 -19.82 -1.19
C TYR A 135 3.90 -18.72 -0.24
N GLY A 136 3.70 -17.51 -0.73
CA GLY A 136 3.18 -16.41 0.07
C GLY A 136 1.76 -16.67 0.57
N ILE A 137 0.86 -17.18 -0.28
CA ILE A 137 -0.50 -17.58 0.11
C ILE A 137 -0.44 -18.67 1.20
N LYS A 138 0.44 -19.66 1.04
CA LYS A 138 0.65 -20.71 2.04
C LYS A 138 1.09 -20.12 3.38
N VAL A 139 2.04 -19.19 3.39
CA VAL A 139 2.52 -18.54 4.63
C VAL A 139 1.40 -17.77 5.32
N ILE A 140 0.58 -17.01 4.58
CA ILE A 140 -0.59 -16.34 5.15
C ILE A 140 -1.55 -17.36 5.76
N THR A 141 -1.82 -18.46 5.05
CA THR A 141 -2.69 -19.54 5.50
C THR A 141 -2.20 -20.16 6.82
N GLU A 142 -0.91 -20.50 6.88
CA GLU A 142 -0.30 -21.12 8.05
C GLU A 142 -0.34 -20.19 9.27
N ASN A 143 -0.05 -18.90 9.10
CA ASN A 143 -0.11 -17.91 10.18
C ASN A 143 -1.52 -17.74 10.73
N ILE A 144 -2.55 -17.67 9.89
CA ILE A 144 -3.93 -17.57 10.34
C ILE A 144 -4.38 -18.87 11.04
N LYS A 145 -4.07 -20.04 10.46
CA LYS A 145 -4.47 -21.34 11.01
C LYS A 145 -3.69 -21.77 12.27
N SER A 146 -2.53 -21.17 12.53
CA SER A 146 -1.79 -21.40 13.80
C SER A 146 -2.53 -20.87 15.02
N GLY A 147 -3.46 -19.90 14.82
CA GLY A 147 -4.21 -19.26 15.89
C GLY A 147 -3.41 -18.20 16.66
N GLU A 148 -2.19 -17.88 16.23
CA GLU A 148 -1.37 -16.81 16.83
C GLU A 148 -1.97 -15.42 16.56
N SER A 149 -2.65 -15.28 15.42
CA SER A 149 -3.39 -14.06 15.06
C SER A 149 -4.68 -14.43 14.35
N SER A 150 -5.75 -13.64 14.60
CA SER A 150 -7.03 -13.80 13.90
C SER A 150 -6.99 -13.33 12.45
N ASN A 151 -5.99 -12.54 12.09
CA ASN A 151 -5.81 -11.98 10.75
C ASN A 151 -4.33 -11.80 10.40
N TYR A 152 -4.05 -11.69 9.11
CA TYR A 152 -2.73 -11.42 8.54
C TYR A 152 -2.81 -10.21 7.60
N ILE A 153 -1.91 -9.24 7.76
CA ILE A 153 -1.94 -7.99 6.99
C ILE A 153 -0.79 -7.96 5.99
N ILE A 154 -1.09 -7.64 4.73
CA ILE A 154 -0.10 -7.25 3.73
C ILE A 154 -0.34 -5.80 3.31
N PHE A 155 0.73 -5.12 2.89
CA PHE A 155 0.64 -3.74 2.41
C PHE A 155 0.48 -3.74 0.90
N GLY A 156 -0.52 -3.00 0.41
CA GLY A 156 -0.74 -2.72 -1.00
C GLY A 156 -0.19 -1.34 -1.38
N THR A 157 -0.44 -0.94 -2.63
CA THR A 157 -0.02 0.37 -3.15
C THR A 157 -0.74 1.54 -2.48
N THR A 158 -2.04 1.37 -2.19
CA THR A 158 -2.91 2.43 -1.66
C THR A 158 -3.27 2.18 -0.19
N ARG A 159 -3.48 0.92 0.18
CA ARG A 159 -3.97 0.54 1.52
C ARG A 159 -3.56 -0.87 1.91
N PRO A 160 -3.51 -1.17 3.23
CA PRO A 160 -3.30 -2.55 3.69
C PRO A 160 -4.50 -3.44 3.31
N VAL A 161 -4.23 -4.75 3.23
CA VAL A 161 -5.25 -5.80 3.07
C VAL A 161 -5.10 -6.78 4.21
N SER A 162 -6.18 -7.00 4.95
CA SER A 162 -6.24 -7.88 6.10
C SER A 162 -6.98 -9.17 5.74
N PHE A 163 -6.29 -10.31 5.82
CA PHE A 163 -6.85 -11.63 5.54
C PHE A 163 -7.29 -12.30 6.82
N ASP A 164 -8.47 -12.92 6.81
CA ASP A 164 -8.95 -13.85 7.81
C ASP A 164 -9.06 -15.29 7.24
N GLU A 165 -9.50 -16.23 8.06
CA GLU A 165 -9.69 -17.62 7.67
C GLU A 165 -10.68 -17.74 6.50
N LYS A 166 -11.76 -16.94 6.49
CA LYS A 166 -12.77 -16.97 5.42
C LYS A 166 -12.20 -16.56 4.08
N MET A 167 -11.40 -15.48 4.03
CA MET A 167 -10.78 -15.01 2.79
C MET A 167 -9.75 -16.00 2.28
N ILE A 168 -8.95 -16.58 3.18
CA ILE A 168 -7.94 -17.58 2.83
C ILE A 168 -8.59 -18.87 2.34
N ASP A 169 -9.66 -19.32 2.95
CA ASP A 169 -10.39 -20.49 2.47
C ASP A 169 -11.03 -20.23 1.09
N GLN A 170 -11.53 -19.02 0.84
CA GLN A 170 -12.02 -18.63 -0.49
C GLN A 170 -10.90 -18.72 -1.54
N ILE A 171 -9.69 -18.28 -1.22
CA ILE A 171 -8.53 -18.34 -2.13
C ILE A 171 -8.13 -19.81 -2.36
N ASN A 172 -7.88 -20.57 -1.29
CA ASN A 172 -7.36 -21.92 -1.37
C ASN A 172 -8.33 -22.93 -2.01
N ASN A 173 -9.64 -22.71 -1.90
CA ASN A 173 -10.66 -23.59 -2.47
C ASN A 173 -11.14 -23.14 -3.87
N SER A 174 -10.56 -22.07 -4.43
CA SER A 174 -10.88 -21.63 -5.79
C SER A 174 -10.19 -22.48 -6.85
N ASP A 175 -10.73 -22.48 -8.09
CA ASP A 175 -10.12 -23.18 -9.22
C ASP A 175 -8.72 -22.61 -9.58
N SER A 176 -8.47 -21.32 -9.28
CA SER A 176 -7.18 -20.64 -9.45
C SER A 176 -6.86 -19.79 -8.23
N PRO A 177 -6.13 -20.32 -7.24
CA PRO A 177 -5.74 -19.56 -6.05
C PRO A 177 -4.97 -18.28 -6.36
N ILE A 178 -4.06 -18.30 -7.34
CA ILE A 178 -3.26 -17.15 -7.76
C ILE A 178 -4.16 -16.04 -8.30
N ASP A 179 -5.06 -16.37 -9.23
CA ASP A 179 -5.94 -15.35 -9.84
C ASP A 179 -6.95 -14.81 -8.82
N THR A 180 -7.44 -15.66 -7.93
CA THR A 180 -8.37 -15.26 -6.86
C THR A 180 -7.67 -14.32 -5.87
N PHE A 181 -6.46 -14.65 -5.44
CA PHE A 181 -5.64 -13.77 -4.60
C PHE A 181 -5.36 -12.43 -5.30
N SER A 182 -4.85 -12.47 -6.54
CA SER A 182 -4.51 -11.28 -7.32
C SER A 182 -5.70 -10.34 -7.47
N ARG A 183 -6.87 -10.90 -7.82
CA ARG A 183 -8.11 -10.14 -7.95
C ARG A 183 -8.54 -9.50 -6.62
N ILE A 184 -8.56 -10.26 -5.52
CA ILE A 184 -8.98 -9.75 -4.21
C ILE A 184 -8.10 -8.57 -3.79
N VAL A 185 -6.77 -8.73 -3.88
CA VAL A 185 -5.85 -7.65 -3.43
C VAL A 185 -5.98 -6.44 -4.33
N ARG A 186 -6.02 -6.62 -5.66
CA ARG A 186 -6.19 -5.52 -6.62
C ARG A 186 -7.51 -4.79 -6.42
N ASP A 187 -8.63 -5.51 -6.33
CA ASP A 187 -9.96 -4.91 -6.19
C ASP A 187 -10.05 -4.03 -4.92
N ILE A 188 -9.38 -4.44 -3.81
CA ILE A 188 -9.30 -3.63 -2.58
C ILE A 188 -8.46 -2.37 -2.80
N GLN A 189 -7.35 -2.43 -3.58
CA GLN A 189 -6.55 -1.23 -3.86
C GLN A 189 -7.33 -0.19 -4.66
N ASN A 190 -8.18 -0.63 -5.59
CA ASN A 190 -8.87 0.21 -6.57
C ASN A 190 -10.29 0.61 -6.14
N LEU A 191 -10.63 0.50 -4.86
CA LEU A 191 -11.89 1.01 -4.33
C LEU A 191 -11.91 2.55 -4.42
N ASP A 192 -12.95 3.08 -5.06
CA ASP A 192 -13.23 4.52 -5.09
C ASP A 192 -13.71 4.98 -3.71
N ALA A 193 -12.76 5.12 -2.80
CA ALA A 193 -12.99 5.54 -1.42
C ALA A 193 -11.69 6.10 -0.80
N TYR A 194 -11.84 7.11 0.03
CA TYR A 194 -10.75 7.69 0.80
C TYR A 194 -10.39 6.76 1.98
N SER A 195 -9.11 6.41 2.11
CA SER A 195 -8.60 5.70 3.29
C SER A 195 -8.25 6.72 4.38
N ALA A 196 -8.98 6.69 5.49
CA ALA A 196 -8.76 7.64 6.57
C ALA A 196 -7.44 7.37 7.28
N ASN A 197 -6.62 8.41 7.44
CA ASN A 197 -5.36 8.35 8.17
C ASN A 197 -5.59 8.45 9.68
N GLN A 198 -4.74 7.78 10.45
CA GLN A 198 -4.71 7.91 11.90
C GLN A 198 -4.14 9.25 12.32
N GLN A 199 -4.74 9.82 13.34
CA GLN A 199 -4.26 11.03 14.02
C GLN A 199 -4.07 10.75 15.51
N PHE A 200 -3.01 11.28 16.11
CA PHE A 200 -2.72 11.12 17.52
C PHE A 200 -2.62 12.47 18.20
N TYR A 201 -3.31 12.60 19.33
CA TYR A 201 -3.34 13.83 20.13
C TYR A 201 -2.96 13.51 21.57
N GLN A 202 -1.99 14.22 22.12
CA GLN A 202 -1.63 14.10 23.53
C GLN A 202 -2.33 15.21 24.34
N ASN A 203 -3.05 14.81 25.38
CA ASN A 203 -3.60 15.75 26.34
C ASN A 203 -2.45 16.33 27.18
N ARG A 204 -2.38 17.66 27.21
CA ARG A 204 -1.31 18.37 27.94
C ARG A 204 -1.42 18.29 29.46
N GLU A 205 -2.62 18.02 30.00
CA GLU A 205 -2.87 18.00 31.43
C GLU A 205 -2.51 16.65 32.08
N ASP A 206 -2.88 15.56 31.45
CA ASP A 206 -2.70 14.21 31.99
C ASP A 206 -1.78 13.30 31.15
N GLY A 207 -1.25 13.83 30.04
CA GLY A 207 -0.34 13.11 29.17
C GLY A 207 -0.94 11.96 28.35
N LYS A 208 -2.26 11.70 28.46
CA LYS A 208 -2.92 10.62 27.75
C LYS A 208 -2.96 10.86 26.25
N ILE A 209 -2.74 9.80 25.49
CA ILE A 209 -2.80 9.83 24.02
C ILE A 209 -4.18 9.35 23.56
N MET A 210 -4.79 10.14 22.70
CA MET A 210 -6.03 9.82 22.00
C MET A 210 -5.70 9.53 20.54
N GLY A 211 -6.20 8.40 20.03
CA GLY A 211 -6.24 8.13 18.62
C GLY A 211 -7.55 8.63 17.99
N ALA A 212 -7.50 9.08 16.75
CA ALA A 212 -8.67 9.55 16.03
C ALA A 212 -8.62 9.19 14.54
N TYR A 213 -9.81 8.97 13.99
CA TYR A 213 -10.06 8.95 12.54
C TYR A 213 -11.06 10.07 12.21
N THR A 214 -11.07 10.47 10.95
CA THR A 214 -11.98 11.54 10.49
C THR A 214 -12.85 11.02 9.35
N ILE A 215 -14.15 11.28 9.46
CA ILE A 215 -15.13 11.15 8.36
C ILE A 215 -15.56 12.53 7.91
N THR A 216 -15.45 12.79 6.61
CA THR A 216 -15.91 14.01 5.98
C THR A 216 -17.28 13.79 5.34
N GLU A 217 -18.16 14.78 5.44
CA GLU A 217 -19.44 14.83 4.75
C GLU A 217 -19.29 14.47 3.27
N SER A 218 -20.22 13.65 2.75
CA SER A 218 -20.29 13.23 1.34
C SER A 218 -19.09 12.44 0.82
N VAL A 219 -18.13 12.06 1.66
CA VAL A 219 -16.94 11.28 1.28
C VAL A 219 -17.09 9.82 1.69
N ARG A 220 -17.02 8.91 0.70
CA ARG A 220 -16.91 7.47 0.97
C ARG A 220 -15.56 7.20 1.63
N THR A 221 -15.57 6.57 2.82
CA THR A 221 -14.38 6.51 3.66
C THR A 221 -14.11 5.09 4.15
N ILE A 222 -12.87 4.62 4.02
CA ILE A 222 -12.40 3.36 4.57
C ILE A 222 -11.77 3.62 5.93
N ILE A 223 -12.21 2.84 6.93
CA ILE A 223 -11.74 2.88 8.31
C ILE A 223 -11.63 1.46 8.87
N PRO A 224 -10.81 1.19 9.89
CA PRO A 224 -10.82 -0.11 10.56
C PRO A 224 -12.14 -0.29 11.33
N TYR A 225 -12.70 -1.51 11.35
CA TYR A 225 -13.88 -1.81 12.18
C TYR A 225 -13.57 -1.76 13.67
N LYS A 226 -12.34 -2.14 14.05
CA LYS A 226 -11.76 -1.97 15.38
C LYS A 226 -10.45 -1.22 15.25
N PRO A 227 -10.32 -0.01 15.80
CA PRO A 227 -9.12 0.79 15.67
C PRO A 227 -7.96 0.18 16.48
N SER A 228 -6.79 0.22 15.88
CA SER A 228 -5.51 -0.10 16.52
C SER A 228 -4.42 0.74 15.86
N VAL A 229 -3.29 0.94 16.52
CA VAL A 229 -2.15 1.65 15.92
C VAL A 229 -1.66 0.86 14.70
N GLU A 230 -1.67 1.49 13.54
CA GLU A 230 -1.18 0.91 12.29
C GLU A 230 0.34 0.76 12.32
N PHE A 231 0.83 -0.24 11.59
CA PHE A 231 2.26 -0.61 11.62
C PHE A 231 3.19 0.58 11.36
N HIS A 232 2.89 1.43 10.39
CA HIS A 232 3.71 2.59 10.05
C HIS A 232 3.76 3.67 11.14
N ASN A 233 2.80 3.68 12.08
CA ASN A 233 2.77 4.57 13.24
C ASN A 233 3.36 3.93 14.50
N SER A 234 3.70 2.65 14.47
CA SER A 234 4.10 1.87 15.64
C SER A 234 5.44 2.31 16.26
N ASP A 235 6.27 3.03 15.51
CA ASP A 235 7.51 3.63 16.03
C ASP A 235 7.25 4.94 16.79
N ILE A 236 6.10 5.58 16.58
CA ILE A 236 5.69 6.84 17.20
C ILE A 236 4.86 6.57 18.45
N VAL A 237 3.87 5.66 18.36
CA VAL A 237 2.90 5.36 19.42
C VAL A 237 2.64 3.86 19.46
N LYS A 238 2.53 3.27 20.66
CA LYS A 238 2.13 1.87 20.84
C LYS A 238 0.64 1.77 21.12
N ASN A 239 0.02 0.60 20.85
CA ASN A 239 -1.38 0.36 21.17
C ASN A 239 -1.72 0.61 22.65
N ASP A 240 -0.82 0.20 23.54
CA ASP A 240 -1.01 0.34 24.99
C ASP A 240 -0.91 1.80 25.48
N ASP A 241 -0.34 2.70 24.66
CA ASP A 241 -0.27 4.12 24.97
C ASP A 241 -1.58 4.86 24.66
N ILE A 242 -2.47 4.25 23.85
CA ILE A 242 -3.73 4.85 23.43
C ILE A 242 -4.79 4.67 24.54
N ALA A 243 -5.18 5.76 25.16
CA ALA A 243 -6.20 5.74 26.21
C ALA A 243 -7.60 5.50 25.64
N TYR A 244 -7.92 6.03 24.46
CA TYR A 244 -9.20 5.87 23.77
C TYR A 244 -9.11 6.31 22.31
N TRP A 245 -10.06 5.84 21.51
CA TRP A 245 -10.19 6.21 20.10
C TRP A 245 -11.47 7.03 19.88
N ASN A 246 -11.39 8.01 18.99
CA ASN A 246 -12.52 8.84 18.59
C ASN A 246 -12.73 8.81 17.08
N MET A 247 -13.99 9.04 16.68
CA MET A 247 -14.37 9.43 15.35
C MET A 247 -14.66 10.94 15.34
N THR A 248 -13.95 11.67 14.49
CA THR A 248 -14.15 13.10 14.26
C THR A 248 -14.97 13.31 13.00
N PHE A 249 -15.88 14.26 13.01
CA PHE A 249 -16.69 14.59 11.85
C PHE A 249 -16.33 15.97 11.31
N VAL A 250 -16.26 16.05 9.97
CA VAL A 250 -16.02 17.28 9.22
C VAL A 250 -17.18 17.48 8.25
N VAL A 251 -17.75 18.68 8.22
CA VAL A 251 -18.76 19.09 7.23
C VAL A 251 -18.17 20.11 6.26
N ILE A 252 -18.77 20.18 5.07
CA ILE A 252 -18.34 21.11 4.01
C ILE A 252 -19.32 22.28 3.97
N ASN A 253 -18.85 23.47 4.36
CA ASN A 253 -19.63 24.70 4.35
C ASN A 253 -19.06 25.67 3.30
N GLY A 254 -19.37 25.42 2.03
CA GLY A 254 -18.90 26.26 0.92
C GLY A 254 -18.39 25.45 -0.27
N ASP A 255 -17.37 25.95 -0.95
CA ASP A 255 -16.74 25.28 -2.08
C ASP A 255 -15.87 24.11 -1.57
N GLU A 256 -16.09 22.91 -2.10
CA GLU A 256 -15.32 21.71 -1.78
C GLU A 256 -13.83 21.81 -2.16
N ASN A 257 -13.48 22.71 -3.08
CA ASN A 257 -12.10 22.99 -3.46
C ASN A 257 -11.40 23.97 -2.51
N ASP A 258 -12.13 24.66 -1.63
CA ASP A 258 -11.56 25.54 -0.61
C ASP A 258 -11.40 24.80 0.72
N ARG A 259 -10.15 24.66 1.17
CA ARG A 259 -9.83 24.04 2.48
C ARG A 259 -10.54 24.71 3.67
N ASN A 260 -10.86 26.00 3.58
CA ASN A 260 -11.57 26.72 4.63
C ASN A 260 -13.04 26.30 4.74
N SER A 261 -13.60 25.65 3.73
CA SER A 261 -14.95 25.09 3.76
C SER A 261 -15.07 23.86 4.69
N TYR A 262 -13.96 23.18 4.99
CA TYR A 262 -13.93 21.96 5.79
C TYR A 262 -13.89 22.31 7.29
N GLN A 263 -15.02 22.10 7.99
CA GLN A 263 -15.20 22.49 9.39
C GLN A 263 -15.42 21.28 10.28
N PRO A 264 -14.56 21.04 11.28
CA PRO A 264 -14.84 20.02 12.29
C PRO A 264 -16.07 20.45 13.12
N VAL A 265 -17.08 19.56 13.23
CA VAL A 265 -18.34 19.84 13.93
C VAL A 265 -18.48 19.08 15.23
N GLY A 266 -17.68 18.06 15.47
CA GLY A 266 -17.70 17.30 16.71
C GLY A 266 -16.96 15.97 16.61
N ARG A 267 -16.99 15.24 17.71
CA ARG A 267 -16.38 13.91 17.82
C ARG A 267 -17.21 13.03 18.76
N ILE A 268 -17.12 11.72 18.56
CA ILE A 268 -17.77 10.69 19.37
C ILE A 268 -16.76 9.59 19.67
N ALA A 269 -16.93 8.82 20.73
CA ALA A 269 -16.13 7.63 20.96
C ALA A 269 -16.25 6.68 19.76
N TYR A 270 -15.13 6.09 19.33
CA TYR A 270 -15.09 5.25 18.12
C TYR A 270 -16.05 4.07 18.20
N ASP A 271 -16.09 3.38 19.35
CA ASP A 271 -16.99 2.25 19.58
C ASP A 271 -18.47 2.65 19.50
N ASP A 272 -18.82 3.87 19.95
CA ASP A 272 -20.18 4.37 19.87
C ASP A 272 -20.55 4.77 18.44
N PHE A 273 -19.59 5.28 17.67
CA PHE A 273 -19.78 5.49 16.25
C PHE A 273 -20.11 4.16 15.53
N ILE A 274 -19.28 3.12 15.73
CA ILE A 274 -19.51 1.81 15.11
C ILE A 274 -20.86 1.21 15.50
N LYS A 275 -21.27 1.34 16.79
CA LYS A 275 -22.59 0.86 17.27
C LYS A 275 -23.78 1.60 16.66
N LYS A 276 -23.63 2.93 16.47
CA LYS A 276 -24.68 3.78 15.89
C LYS A 276 -24.73 3.71 14.37
N LEU A 277 -23.62 3.28 13.70
CA LEU A 277 -23.54 3.23 12.24
C LEU A 277 -24.53 2.20 11.68
N PRO A 278 -25.50 2.61 10.84
CA PRO A 278 -26.47 1.68 10.26
C PRO A 278 -25.76 0.63 9.39
N LYS A 279 -26.24 -0.62 9.44
CA LYS A 279 -25.62 -1.74 8.71
C LYS A 279 -25.59 -1.54 7.18
N GLU A 280 -26.57 -0.85 6.65
CA GLU A 280 -26.68 -0.48 5.24
C GLU A 280 -25.71 0.64 4.82
N LYS A 281 -25.13 1.34 5.78
CA LYS A 281 -24.16 2.43 5.53
C LYS A 281 -22.71 1.96 5.49
N TYR A 282 -22.44 0.68 5.69
CA TYR A 282 -21.09 0.17 5.54
C TYR A 282 -21.03 -1.26 5.02
N LYS A 283 -19.91 -1.62 4.45
CA LYS A 283 -19.57 -3.01 4.11
C LYS A 283 -18.12 -3.32 4.45
N PHE A 284 -17.85 -4.54 4.87
CA PHE A 284 -16.47 -5.03 4.99
C PHE A 284 -15.84 -5.14 3.62
N ILE A 285 -14.61 -4.61 3.49
CA ILE A 285 -13.78 -4.75 2.29
C ILE A 285 -12.76 -5.87 2.46
N ASP A 286 -12.39 -6.15 3.70
CA ASP A 286 -11.52 -7.25 4.12
C ASP A 286 -11.82 -7.65 5.58
N ALA A 287 -10.92 -8.40 6.22
CA ALA A 287 -11.12 -8.89 7.59
C ALA A 287 -11.15 -7.80 8.67
N SER A 288 -10.58 -6.63 8.43
CA SER A 288 -10.39 -5.57 9.43
C SER A 288 -11.03 -4.25 9.07
N TYR A 289 -11.18 -3.96 7.79
CA TYR A 289 -11.60 -2.65 7.32
C TYR A 289 -13.01 -2.67 6.76
N ILE A 290 -13.72 -1.57 7.01
CA ILE A 290 -15.04 -1.29 6.45
C ILE A 290 -14.97 -0.05 5.57
N MET A 291 -15.75 -0.06 4.49
CA MET A 291 -16.04 1.11 3.69
C MET A 291 -17.37 1.69 4.12
N VAL A 292 -17.34 2.91 4.64
CA VAL A 292 -18.52 3.69 5.05
C VAL A 292 -19.01 4.48 3.85
N GLU A 293 -20.29 4.32 3.50
CA GLU A 293 -20.92 5.11 2.44
C GLU A 293 -21.02 6.59 2.85
N PRO A 294 -21.07 7.52 1.89
CA PRO A 294 -21.14 8.94 2.18
C PRO A 294 -22.23 9.27 3.21
N LEU A 295 -21.87 10.03 4.23
CA LEU A 295 -22.80 10.53 5.24
C LEU A 295 -23.23 11.94 4.90
N THR A 296 -24.50 12.26 5.05
CA THR A 296 -25.01 13.62 4.93
C THR A 296 -24.75 14.43 6.21
N LYS A 297 -24.91 15.73 6.12
CA LYS A 297 -24.77 16.65 7.25
C LYS A 297 -25.75 16.33 8.38
N GLU A 298 -26.98 15.93 8.03
CA GLU A 298 -28.02 15.52 8.97
C GLU A 298 -27.62 14.23 9.69
N GLU A 299 -27.15 13.22 8.95
CA GLU A 299 -26.66 11.95 9.52
C GLU A 299 -25.48 12.18 10.46
N ILE A 300 -24.53 13.04 10.10
CA ILE A 300 -23.42 13.45 10.98
C ILE A 300 -23.94 14.10 12.26
N SER A 301 -24.93 14.99 12.12
CA SER A 301 -25.54 15.65 13.28
C SER A 301 -26.21 14.67 14.23
N ASP A 302 -26.82 13.59 13.73
CA ASP A 302 -27.46 12.57 14.53
C ASP A 302 -26.47 11.74 15.36
N PHE A 303 -25.25 11.51 14.85
CA PHE A 303 -24.18 10.88 15.65
C PHE A 303 -23.76 11.73 16.86
N LEU A 304 -23.87 13.04 16.77
CA LEU A 304 -23.43 13.97 17.81
C LEU A 304 -24.46 14.26 18.88
N LYS A 305 -25.71 13.76 18.73
CA LYS A 305 -26.78 13.77 19.74
C LYS A 305 -26.61 12.58 20.69
#